data_ccafd3b0d5b6db59f418faca2fd1e1db
#
_entry.id   ccafd3b0d5b6db59f418faca2fd1e1db
#
_cell.length_a   1.000
_cell.length_b   1.000
_cell.length_c   1.000
_cell.angle_alpha   90.00
_cell.angle_beta   90.00
_cell.angle_gamma   90.00
#
_symmetry.space_group_name_H-M   'P 1'
#
loop_
_entity.id
_entity.type
_entity.pdbx_description
1 polymer ?
#
loop_
_entity_poly.entity_id
_entity_poly.type
_entity_poly.pdbx_seq_one_letter_code
_entity_poly.pdbx_strand_id
1 'polypeptide(L)'
;MNTKEYILDQFKTYPHLELEDLMKFLYQSTFGCEHLVSDQDTVKKHIQQEFDTQMDSCNSIEYLDGDYVRLHLNYGLSVNTLSTLFILSSQQEKNGIKQLEDKIQILLELISNHTLPFSLEESTNILLKWKEDGYPAIHHSNTFNQMYHPSYRLIHKKYVPFLELFKYIDDKHPSILLIDGRCASGKTTLGILLKQVYDCNVFKMDDFFLQPHQRTNKRLESPGENVDHERFEQEVLIPLSKHEDVNLSKFNCSTMSIQSPSLIPYKPFNIIEGSYSMHSNLQKYYDFSVFLTLNKEEQIERLKKRNPNMLNNFIQRWIPLEELYFNAFSIQDKCNILIDTSKA
;
A
#
# COMPACT_ATOMS: atom_id res chain seq x y z
N MET A 1 19.76 -6.34 1.28
CA MET A 1 20.16 -7.76 1.15
C MET A 1 20.17 -8.12 -0.33
N ASN A 2 21.13 -8.93 -0.77
CA ASN A 2 21.14 -9.51 -2.11
C ASN A 2 20.57 -10.95 -2.08
N THR A 3 20.36 -11.58 -3.24
CA THR A 3 19.78 -12.94 -3.35
C THR A 3 20.49 -13.97 -2.47
N LYS A 4 21.83 -13.94 -2.43
CA LYS A 4 22.63 -14.84 -1.60
C LYS A 4 22.30 -14.67 -0.10
N GLU A 5 22.25 -13.43 0.36
CA GLU A 5 21.93 -13.12 1.76
C GLU A 5 20.52 -13.57 2.13
N TYR A 6 19.54 -13.38 1.24
CA TYR A 6 18.18 -13.87 1.45
C TYR A 6 18.09 -15.41 1.53
N ILE A 7 18.78 -16.14 0.64
CA ILE A 7 18.81 -17.61 0.69
C ILE A 7 19.41 -18.10 2.02
N LEU A 8 20.52 -17.49 2.46
CA LEU A 8 21.18 -17.85 3.72
C LEU A 8 20.32 -17.52 4.95
N ASP A 9 19.59 -16.40 4.90
CA ASP A 9 18.66 -16.02 5.96
C ASP A 9 17.48 -16.99 6.06
N GLN A 10 16.93 -17.42 4.91
CA GLN A 10 15.93 -18.50 4.88
C GLN A 10 16.43 -19.78 5.53
N PHE A 11 17.62 -20.24 5.17
CA PHE A 11 18.20 -21.46 5.74
C PHE A 11 18.51 -21.32 7.23
N LYS A 12 18.93 -20.15 7.68
CA LYS A 12 19.13 -19.85 9.09
C LYS A 12 17.83 -19.82 9.90
N THR A 13 16.80 -19.23 9.32
CA THR A 13 15.47 -19.10 9.96
C THR A 13 14.75 -20.45 10.03
N TYR A 14 14.92 -21.28 8.99
CA TYR A 14 14.28 -22.57 8.84
C TYR A 14 15.32 -23.69 8.64
N PRO A 15 16.04 -24.15 9.69
CA PRO A 15 17.14 -25.11 9.55
C PRO A 15 16.79 -26.49 8.99
N HIS A 16 15.49 -26.85 8.99
CA HIS A 16 14.98 -28.12 8.45
C HIS A 16 14.33 -27.97 7.06
N LEU A 17 14.55 -26.83 6.37
CA LEU A 17 14.05 -26.70 5.02
C LEU A 17 14.77 -27.66 4.06
N GLU A 18 14.04 -28.10 3.04
CA GLU A 18 14.52 -28.92 1.94
C GLU A 18 14.81 -28.07 0.70
N LEU A 19 15.41 -28.66 -0.33
CA LEU A 19 15.67 -27.93 -1.59
C LEU A 19 14.40 -27.35 -2.21
N GLU A 20 13.28 -28.08 -2.14
CA GLU A 20 11.97 -27.65 -2.62
C GLU A 20 11.50 -26.34 -1.97
N ASP A 21 11.84 -26.12 -0.69
CA ASP A 21 11.46 -24.91 0.03
C ASP A 21 12.24 -23.69 -0.46
N LEU A 22 13.53 -23.87 -0.81
CA LEU A 22 14.33 -22.83 -1.46
C LEU A 22 13.87 -22.56 -2.89
N MET A 23 13.52 -23.60 -3.65
CA MET A 23 12.92 -23.44 -4.98
C MET A 23 11.62 -22.64 -4.89
N LYS A 24 10.75 -22.98 -3.92
CA LYS A 24 9.52 -22.20 -3.66
C LYS A 24 9.82 -20.76 -3.28
N PHE A 25 10.82 -20.53 -2.43
CA PHE A 25 11.27 -19.20 -2.05
C PHE A 25 11.70 -18.38 -3.29
N LEU A 26 12.53 -18.96 -4.17
CA LEU A 26 12.98 -18.31 -5.40
C LEU A 26 11.80 -18.02 -6.34
N TYR A 27 10.88 -18.98 -6.48
CA TYR A 27 9.66 -18.81 -7.27
C TYR A 27 8.82 -17.64 -6.76
N GLN A 28 8.50 -17.64 -5.47
CA GLN A 28 7.68 -16.61 -4.83
C GLN A 28 8.34 -15.23 -4.90
N SER A 29 9.66 -15.16 -4.73
CA SER A 29 10.42 -13.92 -4.83
C SER A 29 10.50 -13.35 -6.25
N THR A 30 10.20 -14.17 -7.26
CA THR A 30 10.25 -13.78 -8.68
C THR A 30 8.85 -13.55 -9.25
N PHE A 31 7.93 -14.49 -9.03
CA PHE A 31 6.61 -14.50 -9.67
C PHE A 31 5.45 -14.15 -8.72
N GLY A 32 5.70 -14.08 -7.42
CA GLY A 32 4.61 -13.89 -6.46
C GLY A 32 3.66 -15.09 -6.41
N CYS A 33 2.34 -14.82 -6.47
CA CYS A 33 1.28 -15.80 -6.19
C CYS A 33 0.34 -16.12 -7.36
N GLU A 34 0.72 -15.83 -8.60
CA GLU A 34 -0.16 -15.84 -9.77
C GLU A 34 -1.05 -17.08 -9.94
N HIS A 35 -0.46 -18.26 -9.77
CA HIS A 35 -1.13 -19.53 -10.02
C HIS A 35 -2.10 -19.98 -8.92
N LEU A 36 -2.11 -19.30 -7.78
CA LEU A 36 -2.94 -19.66 -6.62
C LEU A 36 -4.28 -18.92 -6.57
N VAL A 37 -4.51 -17.97 -7.48
CA VAL A 37 -5.71 -17.15 -7.48
C VAL A 37 -6.66 -17.64 -8.57
N SER A 38 -7.67 -18.46 -8.17
CA SER A 38 -8.72 -18.94 -9.09
C SER A 38 -9.86 -17.93 -9.22
N ASP A 39 -10.43 -17.52 -8.09
CA ASP A 39 -11.45 -16.49 -7.98
C ASP A 39 -11.43 -15.87 -6.57
N GLN A 40 -12.07 -14.70 -6.44
CA GLN A 40 -12.03 -13.93 -5.20
C GLN A 40 -12.75 -14.62 -4.03
N ASP A 41 -13.89 -15.25 -4.30
CA ASP A 41 -14.71 -15.89 -3.25
C ASP A 41 -14.03 -17.15 -2.73
N THR A 42 -13.43 -17.94 -3.60
CA THR A 42 -12.64 -19.13 -3.23
C THR A 42 -11.43 -18.75 -2.39
N VAL A 43 -10.69 -17.72 -2.79
CA VAL A 43 -9.54 -17.19 -2.01
C VAL A 43 -9.99 -16.78 -0.61
N LYS A 44 -11.08 -16.02 -0.51
CA LYS A 44 -11.61 -15.54 0.77
C LYS A 44 -12.04 -16.69 1.69
N LYS A 45 -12.71 -17.71 1.14
CA LYS A 45 -13.10 -18.90 1.88
C LYS A 45 -11.90 -19.68 2.41
N HIS A 46 -10.87 -19.88 1.60
CA HIS A 46 -9.65 -20.58 2.04
C HIS A 46 -8.94 -19.81 3.14
N ILE A 47 -8.80 -18.49 3.00
CA ILE A 47 -8.19 -17.66 4.05
C ILE A 47 -9.00 -17.74 5.34
N GLN A 48 -10.35 -17.69 5.27
CA GLN A 48 -11.21 -17.81 6.45
C GLN A 48 -11.02 -19.16 7.15
N GLN A 49 -10.99 -20.27 6.40
CA GLN A 49 -10.78 -21.61 6.97
C GLN A 49 -9.42 -21.72 7.68
N GLU A 50 -8.37 -21.12 7.11
CA GLU A 50 -7.05 -21.11 7.74
C GLU A 50 -7.04 -20.25 9.01
N PHE A 51 -7.71 -19.11 9.03
CA PHE A 51 -7.89 -18.30 10.25
C PHE A 51 -8.57 -19.08 11.37
N ASP A 52 -9.61 -19.86 11.03
CA ASP A 52 -10.38 -20.62 12.01
C ASP A 52 -9.61 -21.82 12.60
N THR A 53 -8.58 -22.31 11.89
CA THR A 53 -7.80 -23.50 12.27
C THR A 53 -6.37 -23.18 12.74
N GLN A 54 -6.01 -21.91 12.79
CA GLN A 54 -4.62 -21.47 12.95
C GLN A 54 -4.02 -21.81 14.32
N MET A 55 -2.81 -22.34 14.28
CA MET A 55 -1.94 -22.60 15.44
C MET A 55 -0.70 -21.72 15.48
N ASP A 56 -0.46 -20.90 14.45
CA ASP A 56 0.78 -20.12 14.32
C ASP A 56 0.76 -18.88 15.21
N SER A 57 1.89 -18.63 15.89
CA SER A 57 2.10 -17.48 16.77
C SER A 57 2.90 -16.34 16.13
N CYS A 58 3.26 -16.46 14.85
CA CYS A 58 4.10 -15.49 14.16
C CYS A 58 3.29 -14.29 13.65
N ASN A 59 3.51 -13.12 14.25
CA ASN A 59 2.93 -11.83 13.82
C ASN A 59 3.90 -11.06 12.94
N SER A 60 4.50 -11.68 11.92
CA SER A 60 5.61 -11.07 11.20
C SER A 60 5.34 -10.86 9.73
N ILE A 61 6.17 -9.99 9.17
CA ILE A 61 6.35 -9.80 7.74
C ILE A 61 7.71 -10.40 7.37
N GLU A 62 7.70 -11.38 6.47
CA GLU A 62 8.93 -11.97 5.95
C GLU A 62 9.22 -11.38 4.57
N TYR A 63 10.33 -10.65 4.46
CA TYR A 63 10.74 -10.02 3.21
C TYR A 63 11.39 -11.04 2.28
N LEU A 64 10.97 -11.04 1.03
CA LEU A 64 11.58 -11.85 -0.03
C LEU A 64 12.53 -11.00 -0.89
N ASP A 65 13.39 -11.71 -1.65
CA ASP A 65 14.26 -11.09 -2.65
C ASP A 65 13.47 -10.67 -3.90
N GLY A 66 12.96 -9.46 -3.91
CA GLY A 66 12.10 -8.92 -4.98
C GLY A 66 11.00 -8.03 -4.42
N ASP A 67 9.84 -8.02 -5.10
CA ASP A 67 8.74 -7.09 -4.84
C ASP A 67 7.65 -7.66 -3.93
N TYR A 68 7.87 -8.82 -3.31
CA TYR A 68 6.88 -9.49 -2.49
C TYR A 68 7.36 -9.69 -1.06
N VAL A 69 6.40 -9.85 -0.16
CA VAL A 69 6.60 -10.28 1.23
C VAL A 69 5.59 -11.39 1.55
N ARG A 70 5.98 -12.29 2.48
CA ARG A 70 5.05 -13.19 3.14
C ARG A 70 4.45 -12.47 4.34
N LEU A 71 3.17 -12.20 4.30
CA LEU A 71 2.43 -11.65 5.41
C LEU A 71 1.70 -12.77 6.15
N HIS A 72 2.10 -13.00 7.39
CA HIS A 72 1.49 -14.04 8.22
C HIS A 72 0.04 -13.67 8.59
N LEU A 73 -0.84 -14.68 8.67
CA LEU A 73 -2.27 -14.45 8.92
C LEU A 73 -2.50 -13.76 10.27
N ASN A 74 -1.68 -14.05 11.27
CA ASN A 74 -1.74 -13.42 12.61
C ASN A 74 -1.27 -11.96 12.67
N TYR A 75 -0.94 -11.35 11.54
CA TYR A 75 -0.56 -9.93 11.52
C TYR A 75 -1.67 -9.02 12.06
N GLY A 76 -2.92 -9.45 11.97
CA GLY A 76 -4.07 -8.75 12.50
C GLY A 76 -4.88 -7.97 11.46
N LEU A 77 -4.76 -8.34 10.17
CA LEU A 77 -5.69 -7.87 9.13
C LEU A 77 -6.95 -8.73 9.11
N SER A 78 -8.07 -8.13 8.74
CA SER A 78 -9.29 -8.90 8.46
C SER A 78 -9.10 -9.83 7.25
N VAL A 79 -9.89 -10.90 7.20
CA VAL A 79 -9.93 -11.79 6.02
C VAL A 79 -10.20 -11.02 4.74
N ASN A 80 -11.09 -10.03 4.80
CA ASN A 80 -11.43 -9.20 3.64
C ASN A 80 -10.23 -8.38 3.14
N THR A 81 -9.54 -7.69 4.06
CA THR A 81 -8.36 -6.88 3.73
C THR A 81 -7.23 -7.74 3.19
N LEU A 82 -6.88 -8.82 3.89
CA LEU A 82 -5.82 -9.72 3.47
C LEU A 82 -6.09 -10.38 2.11
N SER A 83 -7.31 -10.89 1.88
CA SER A 83 -7.69 -11.49 0.60
C SER A 83 -7.63 -10.50 -0.55
N THR A 84 -8.09 -9.26 -0.32
CA THR A 84 -8.04 -8.22 -1.34
C THR A 84 -6.60 -7.83 -1.69
N LEU A 85 -5.74 -7.61 -0.68
CA LEU A 85 -4.31 -7.30 -0.91
C LEU A 85 -3.59 -8.45 -1.65
N PHE A 86 -3.90 -9.69 -1.29
CA PHE A 86 -3.36 -10.87 -1.98
C PHE A 86 -3.79 -10.92 -3.45
N ILE A 87 -5.07 -10.70 -3.76
CA ILE A 87 -5.59 -10.69 -5.13
C ILE A 87 -4.98 -9.54 -5.94
N LEU A 88 -4.93 -8.32 -5.39
CA LEU A 88 -4.29 -7.18 -6.03
C LEU A 88 -2.79 -7.41 -6.29
N SER A 89 -2.13 -8.20 -5.44
CA SER A 89 -0.73 -8.59 -5.61
C SER A 89 -0.54 -9.63 -6.71
N SER A 90 -1.52 -10.51 -6.93
CA SER A 90 -1.46 -11.54 -7.97
C SER A 90 -1.62 -10.98 -9.39
N GLN A 91 -2.20 -9.80 -9.53
CA GLN A 91 -2.49 -9.15 -10.82
C GLN A 91 -1.31 -8.36 -11.40
N GLN A 92 -0.13 -8.37 -10.75
CA GLN A 92 1.04 -7.65 -11.25
C GLN A 92 1.67 -8.39 -12.44
N GLU A 93 2.16 -7.64 -13.45
CA GLU A 93 2.87 -8.21 -14.60
C GLU A 93 4.14 -8.95 -14.20
N LYS A 94 4.42 -10.06 -14.87
CA LYS A 94 5.49 -10.99 -14.53
C LYS A 94 6.34 -11.33 -15.75
N ASN A 95 7.52 -10.73 -15.79
CA ASN A 95 8.58 -11.07 -16.71
C ASN A 95 9.83 -11.44 -15.91
N GLY A 96 9.91 -12.69 -15.45
CA GLY A 96 10.90 -13.05 -14.45
C GLY A 96 11.70 -14.33 -14.71
N ILE A 97 11.49 -15.06 -15.83
CA ILE A 97 12.21 -16.34 -16.07
C ILE A 97 13.72 -16.14 -15.99
N LYS A 98 14.28 -15.13 -16.65
CA LYS A 98 15.70 -14.82 -16.57
C LYS A 98 16.13 -14.50 -15.12
N GLN A 99 15.34 -13.73 -14.42
CA GLN A 99 15.63 -13.40 -13.00
C GLN A 99 15.58 -14.66 -12.11
N LEU A 100 14.64 -15.58 -12.35
CA LEU A 100 14.60 -16.85 -11.66
C LEU A 100 15.85 -17.69 -11.95
N GLU A 101 16.26 -17.77 -13.21
CA GLU A 101 17.48 -18.51 -13.61
C GLU A 101 18.74 -17.92 -13.00
N ASP A 102 18.87 -16.59 -12.92
CA ASP A 102 19.98 -15.91 -12.23
C ASP A 102 20.00 -16.28 -10.74
N LYS A 103 18.83 -16.32 -10.08
CA LYS A 103 18.72 -16.74 -8.66
C LYS A 103 19.03 -18.22 -8.47
N ILE A 104 18.61 -19.10 -9.38
CA ILE A 104 18.94 -20.53 -9.35
C ILE A 104 20.45 -20.72 -9.47
N GLN A 105 21.12 -19.96 -10.30
CA GLN A 105 22.56 -20.02 -10.43
C GLN A 105 23.27 -19.69 -9.10
N ILE A 106 22.82 -18.66 -8.38
CA ILE A 106 23.32 -18.30 -7.06
C ILE A 106 23.07 -19.43 -6.04
N LEU A 107 21.92 -20.10 -6.09
CA LEU A 107 21.61 -21.25 -5.25
C LEU A 107 22.61 -22.41 -5.52
N LEU A 108 22.85 -22.74 -6.78
CA LEU A 108 23.81 -23.77 -7.17
C LEU A 108 25.24 -23.44 -6.74
N GLU A 109 25.66 -22.17 -6.81
CA GLU A 109 26.96 -21.72 -6.29
C GLU A 109 27.07 -21.93 -4.79
N LEU A 110 26.02 -21.65 -4.00
CA LEU A 110 26.01 -21.89 -2.56
C LEU A 110 26.10 -23.38 -2.21
N ILE A 111 25.49 -24.25 -3.01
CA ILE A 111 25.56 -25.70 -2.84
C ILE A 111 26.94 -26.20 -3.23
N SER A 112 27.48 -25.77 -4.37
CA SER A 112 28.79 -26.20 -4.86
C SER A 112 29.96 -25.83 -3.90
N ASN A 113 29.83 -24.70 -3.21
CA ASN A 113 30.78 -24.23 -2.22
C ASN A 113 30.55 -24.82 -0.81
N HIS A 114 29.67 -25.82 -0.68
CA HIS A 114 29.29 -26.45 0.59
C HIS A 114 28.77 -25.47 1.66
N THR A 115 28.24 -24.32 1.24
CA THR A 115 27.58 -23.36 2.15
C THR A 115 26.19 -23.85 2.57
N LEU A 116 25.52 -24.58 1.68
CA LEU A 116 24.27 -25.28 1.96
C LEU A 116 24.51 -26.80 1.93
N PRO A 117 23.82 -27.58 2.79
CA PRO A 117 24.09 -29.00 2.99
C PRO A 117 23.39 -29.92 1.97
N PHE A 118 23.23 -29.48 0.73
CA PHE A 118 22.59 -30.25 -0.34
C PHE A 118 23.60 -30.90 -1.27
N SER A 119 23.23 -32.04 -1.84
CA SER A 119 24.03 -32.67 -2.91
C SER A 119 23.97 -31.86 -4.18
N LEU A 120 25.15 -31.49 -4.74
CA LEU A 120 25.17 -30.69 -5.99
C LEU A 120 24.56 -31.46 -7.16
N GLU A 121 24.88 -32.77 -7.28
CA GLU A 121 24.38 -33.61 -8.38
C GLU A 121 22.84 -33.74 -8.33
N GLU A 122 22.30 -34.11 -7.17
CA GLU A 122 20.83 -34.24 -6.97
C GLU A 122 20.13 -32.91 -7.20
N SER A 123 20.66 -31.83 -6.62
CA SER A 123 20.07 -30.48 -6.77
C SER A 123 20.07 -30.04 -8.22
N THR A 124 21.16 -30.29 -8.96
CA THR A 124 21.24 -29.94 -10.37
C THR A 124 20.19 -30.69 -11.20
N ASN A 125 20.01 -31.99 -10.95
CA ASN A 125 19.03 -32.80 -11.66
C ASN A 125 17.59 -32.34 -11.37
N ILE A 126 17.27 -32.01 -10.13
CA ILE A 126 15.94 -31.51 -9.73
C ILE A 126 15.65 -30.15 -10.40
N LEU A 127 16.63 -29.24 -10.38
CA LEU A 127 16.47 -27.90 -10.95
C LEU A 127 16.39 -27.92 -12.49
N LEU A 128 17.13 -28.83 -13.15
CA LEU A 128 17.02 -29.04 -14.59
C LEU A 128 15.64 -29.57 -14.98
N LYS A 129 15.15 -30.58 -14.25
CA LYS A 129 13.79 -31.08 -14.47
C LYS A 129 12.74 -29.99 -14.28
N TRP A 130 12.86 -29.18 -13.22
CA TRP A 130 11.95 -28.06 -12.98
C TRP A 130 11.95 -27.05 -14.14
N LYS A 131 13.13 -26.80 -14.73
CA LYS A 131 13.27 -25.97 -15.93
C LYS A 131 12.58 -26.59 -17.15
N GLU A 132 12.81 -27.88 -17.40
CA GLU A 132 12.20 -28.63 -18.52
C GLU A 132 10.68 -28.64 -18.43
N ASP A 133 10.14 -28.71 -17.21
CA ASP A 133 8.70 -28.66 -16.92
C ASP A 133 8.12 -27.23 -17.00
N GLY A 134 8.95 -26.21 -17.32
CA GLY A 134 8.52 -24.82 -17.48
C GLY A 134 8.32 -24.07 -16.16
N TYR A 135 9.04 -24.45 -15.11
CA TYR A 135 8.98 -23.86 -13.79
C TYR A 135 7.57 -23.85 -13.16
N PRO A 136 6.91 -25.03 -13.03
CA PRO A 136 5.63 -25.09 -12.35
C PRO A 136 5.76 -24.61 -10.89
N ALA A 137 4.64 -24.16 -10.35
CA ALA A 137 4.53 -23.77 -8.96
C ALA A 137 4.90 -24.93 -8.01
N ILE A 138 5.57 -24.58 -6.90
CA ILE A 138 6.06 -25.55 -5.92
C ILE A 138 5.36 -25.34 -4.58
N HIS A 139 5.01 -26.42 -3.93
CA HIS A 139 4.51 -26.45 -2.56
C HIS A 139 5.70 -26.55 -1.58
N HIS A 140 5.47 -26.22 -0.32
CA HIS A 140 6.43 -26.53 0.73
C HIS A 140 6.61 -28.05 0.89
N SER A 141 7.81 -28.45 1.28
CA SER A 141 8.10 -29.84 1.65
C SER A 141 7.23 -30.31 2.80
N ASN A 142 7.06 -31.63 2.93
CA ASN A 142 6.33 -32.20 4.06
C ASN A 142 7.03 -31.88 5.39
N THR A 143 8.36 -31.90 5.41
CA THR A 143 9.18 -31.55 6.57
C THR A 143 8.92 -30.10 6.99
N PHE A 144 8.95 -29.15 6.03
CA PHE A 144 8.69 -27.74 6.32
C PHE A 144 7.27 -27.53 6.89
N ASN A 145 6.27 -28.16 6.26
CA ASN A 145 4.88 -28.06 6.72
C ASN A 145 4.67 -28.60 8.14
N GLN A 146 5.32 -29.73 8.48
CA GLN A 146 5.25 -30.32 9.81
C GLN A 146 6.00 -29.54 10.89
N MET A 147 7.15 -28.96 10.53
CA MET A 147 8.01 -28.27 11.49
C MET A 147 7.59 -26.81 11.73
N TYR A 148 7.10 -26.12 10.71
CA TYR A 148 6.90 -24.66 10.76
C TYR A 148 5.45 -24.22 10.57
N HIS A 149 4.54 -25.12 10.16
CA HIS A 149 3.11 -24.81 9.96
C HIS A 149 2.88 -23.48 9.24
N PRO A 150 3.45 -23.27 8.02
CA PRO A 150 3.43 -21.97 7.36
C PRO A 150 2.01 -21.51 7.06
N SER A 151 1.66 -20.33 7.58
CA SER A 151 0.36 -19.71 7.40
C SER A 151 0.53 -18.24 7.01
N TYR A 152 0.67 -17.96 5.72
CA TYR A 152 0.93 -16.63 5.17
C TYR A 152 0.27 -16.41 3.81
N ARG A 153 0.19 -15.14 3.40
CA ARG A 153 -0.14 -14.74 2.02
C ARG A 153 0.97 -13.85 1.45
N LEU A 154 1.20 -14.01 0.16
CA LEU A 154 2.12 -13.13 -0.57
C LEU A 154 1.41 -11.84 -0.91
N ILE A 155 1.97 -10.72 -0.48
CA ILE A 155 1.53 -9.39 -0.87
C ILE A 155 2.69 -8.60 -1.47
N HIS A 156 2.37 -7.66 -2.36
CA HIS A 156 3.39 -6.79 -2.94
C HIS A 156 3.91 -5.80 -1.90
N LYS A 157 5.23 -5.56 -1.88
CA LYS A 157 5.92 -4.65 -0.94
C LYS A 157 5.33 -3.24 -0.87
N LYS A 158 4.77 -2.75 -1.98
CA LYS A 158 4.13 -1.42 -2.03
C LYS A 158 2.99 -1.25 -1.02
N TYR A 159 2.41 -2.35 -0.50
CA TYR A 159 1.36 -2.30 0.51
C TYR A 159 1.88 -2.27 1.95
N VAL A 160 3.13 -2.68 2.16
CA VAL A 160 3.73 -2.78 3.50
C VAL A 160 3.68 -1.48 4.29
N PRO A 161 3.96 -0.29 3.72
CA PRO A 161 3.87 0.97 4.46
C PRO A 161 2.48 1.29 5.02
N PHE A 162 1.43 0.65 4.49
CA PHE A 162 0.04 0.91 4.83
C PHE A 162 -0.58 -0.16 5.74
N LEU A 163 0.17 -1.21 6.13
CA LEU A 163 -0.40 -2.33 6.89
C LEU A 163 -0.96 -1.92 8.26
N GLU A 164 -0.28 -1.03 8.98
CA GLU A 164 -0.78 -0.51 10.25
C GLU A 164 -2.07 0.31 10.08
N LEU A 165 -2.20 1.03 8.97
CA LEU A 165 -3.42 1.74 8.63
C LEU A 165 -4.56 0.76 8.34
N PHE A 166 -4.33 -0.28 7.55
CA PHE A 166 -5.34 -1.31 7.29
C PHE A 166 -5.79 -1.98 8.59
N LYS A 167 -4.84 -2.36 9.44
CA LYS A 167 -5.13 -2.94 10.75
C LYS A 167 -5.98 -2.02 11.61
N TYR A 168 -5.64 -0.72 11.67
CA TYR A 168 -6.45 0.26 12.38
C TYR A 168 -7.88 0.32 11.85
N ILE A 169 -8.06 0.37 10.51
CA ILE A 169 -9.38 0.43 9.89
C ILE A 169 -10.18 -0.84 10.20
N ASP A 170 -9.55 -2.01 10.10
CA ASP A 170 -10.18 -3.29 10.39
C ASP A 170 -10.61 -3.42 11.86
N ASP A 171 -9.83 -2.86 12.80
CA ASP A 171 -10.11 -2.92 14.25
C ASP A 171 -11.14 -1.88 14.72
N LYS A 172 -11.06 -0.65 14.19
CA LYS A 172 -11.76 0.51 14.73
C LYS A 172 -12.97 0.96 13.93
N HIS A 173 -13.05 0.56 12.65
CA HIS A 173 -14.14 0.94 11.75
C HIS A 173 -14.44 2.45 11.78
N PRO A 174 -13.47 3.33 11.47
CA PRO A 174 -13.68 4.77 11.55
C PRO A 174 -14.76 5.22 10.55
N SER A 175 -15.57 6.22 10.93
CA SER A 175 -16.57 6.82 10.02
C SER A 175 -15.92 7.75 9.00
N ILE A 176 -14.92 8.55 9.44
CA ILE A 176 -14.18 9.48 8.60
C ILE A 176 -12.67 9.35 8.84
N LEU A 177 -11.97 8.85 7.81
CA LEU A 177 -10.52 8.77 7.73
C LEU A 177 -9.99 9.94 6.88
N LEU A 178 -8.95 10.57 7.36
CA LEU A 178 -8.34 11.70 6.72
C LEU A 178 -6.92 11.37 6.23
N ILE A 179 -6.59 11.77 5.00
CA ILE A 179 -5.27 11.59 4.39
C ILE A 179 -4.74 12.94 3.95
N ASP A 180 -3.86 13.54 4.74
CA ASP A 180 -3.12 14.75 4.39
C ASP A 180 -1.67 14.41 4.03
N GLY A 181 -0.90 15.39 3.61
CA GLY A 181 0.52 15.18 3.32
C GLY A 181 1.02 15.94 2.10
N ARG A 182 2.32 15.83 1.85
CA ARG A 182 3.02 16.55 0.79
C ARG A 182 2.49 16.21 -0.60
N CYS A 183 2.51 17.17 -1.52
CA CYS A 183 2.18 16.89 -2.91
C CYS A 183 3.08 15.77 -3.47
N ALA A 184 2.55 14.94 -4.34
CA ALA A 184 3.18 13.74 -4.89
C ALA A 184 3.52 12.63 -3.87
N SER A 185 3.08 12.71 -2.60
CA SER A 185 3.29 11.66 -1.59
C SER A 185 2.42 10.40 -1.79
N GLY A 186 1.46 10.42 -2.73
CA GLY A 186 0.62 9.25 -3.01
C GLY A 186 -0.76 9.26 -2.33
N LYS A 187 -1.24 10.39 -1.80
CA LYS A 187 -2.57 10.52 -1.16
C LYS A 187 -3.69 9.93 -1.99
N THR A 188 -3.81 10.37 -3.24
CA THR A 188 -4.84 9.87 -4.17
C THR A 188 -4.68 8.38 -4.47
N THR A 189 -3.44 7.89 -4.58
CA THR A 189 -3.16 6.45 -4.78
C THR A 189 -3.63 5.63 -3.58
N LEU A 190 -3.36 6.11 -2.36
CA LEU A 190 -3.85 5.48 -1.14
C LEU A 190 -5.38 5.53 -1.06
N GLY A 191 -6.01 6.64 -1.38
CA GLY A 191 -7.47 6.75 -1.44
C GLY A 191 -8.11 5.74 -2.41
N ILE A 192 -7.51 5.55 -3.59
CA ILE A 192 -7.95 4.54 -4.56
C ILE A 192 -7.76 3.12 -4.00
N LEU A 193 -6.62 2.83 -3.39
CA LEU A 193 -6.35 1.52 -2.77
C LEU A 193 -7.35 1.20 -1.67
N LEU A 194 -7.61 2.14 -0.77
CA LEU A 194 -8.60 1.96 0.30
C LEU A 194 -10.01 1.71 -0.27
N LYS A 195 -10.38 2.38 -1.35
CA LYS A 195 -11.66 2.14 -2.04
C LYS A 195 -11.75 0.76 -2.70
N GLN A 196 -10.63 0.14 -3.05
CA GLN A 196 -10.60 -1.24 -3.55
C GLN A 196 -10.78 -2.27 -2.42
N VAL A 197 -10.30 -1.94 -1.20
CA VAL A 197 -10.35 -2.82 -0.04
C VAL A 197 -11.68 -2.68 0.72
N TYR A 198 -12.17 -1.44 0.85
CA TYR A 198 -13.34 -1.11 1.66
C TYR A 198 -14.47 -0.50 0.83
N ASP A 199 -15.70 -0.77 1.23
CA ASP A 199 -16.87 -0.07 0.69
C ASP A 199 -16.96 1.35 1.28
N CYS A 200 -16.29 2.31 0.65
CA CYS A 200 -16.18 3.68 1.13
C CYS A 200 -16.37 4.72 0.02
N ASN A 201 -16.67 5.96 0.42
CA ASN A 201 -16.56 7.13 -0.44
C ASN A 201 -15.16 7.76 -0.29
N VAL A 202 -14.70 8.43 -1.35
CA VAL A 202 -13.45 9.22 -1.33
C VAL A 202 -13.75 10.62 -1.81
N PHE A 203 -13.57 11.61 -0.93
CA PHE A 203 -13.72 13.03 -1.21
C PHE A 203 -12.34 13.68 -1.27
N LYS A 204 -12.15 14.60 -2.23
CA LYS A 204 -10.87 15.24 -2.51
C LYS A 204 -10.91 16.72 -2.16
N MET A 205 -9.91 17.17 -1.38
CA MET A 205 -9.75 18.63 -1.14
C MET A 205 -9.44 19.39 -2.42
N ASP A 206 -8.81 18.76 -3.40
CA ASP A 206 -8.53 19.36 -4.72
C ASP A 206 -9.80 19.69 -5.53
N ASP A 207 -10.96 19.15 -5.19
CA ASP A 207 -12.26 19.54 -5.77
C ASP A 207 -12.79 20.85 -5.18
N PHE A 208 -12.08 21.47 -4.20
CA PHE A 208 -12.53 22.63 -3.44
C PHE A 208 -11.56 23.82 -3.50
N PHE A 209 -10.98 24.10 -4.66
CA PHE A 209 -10.18 25.29 -4.83
C PHE A 209 -11.00 26.57 -4.72
N LEU A 210 -10.33 27.66 -4.28
CA LEU A 210 -10.92 28.99 -4.15
C LEU A 210 -11.46 29.52 -5.48
N GLN A 211 -12.66 30.07 -5.43
CA GLN A 211 -13.22 30.85 -6.55
C GLN A 211 -12.45 32.17 -6.73
N PRO A 212 -12.50 32.81 -7.93
CA PRO A 212 -11.75 34.04 -8.20
C PRO A 212 -11.95 35.15 -7.15
N HIS A 213 -13.19 35.36 -6.68
CA HIS A 213 -13.51 36.38 -5.68
C HIS A 213 -12.96 36.10 -4.28
N GLN A 214 -12.65 34.83 -3.96
CA GLN A 214 -12.09 34.41 -2.67
C GLN A 214 -10.55 34.54 -2.64
N ARG A 215 -9.88 34.72 -3.78
CA ARG A 215 -8.41 34.74 -3.93
C ARG A 215 -7.83 36.10 -3.57
N THR A 216 -8.04 36.58 -2.37
CA THR A 216 -7.37 37.77 -1.85
C THR A 216 -5.92 37.47 -1.47
N ASN A 217 -5.02 38.46 -1.56
CA ASN A 217 -3.62 38.28 -1.16
C ASN A 217 -3.51 37.77 0.27
N LYS A 218 -4.29 38.35 1.19
CA LYS A 218 -4.34 37.91 2.59
C LYS A 218 -4.66 36.41 2.70
N ARG A 219 -5.67 35.92 1.98
CA ARG A 219 -6.08 34.52 2.03
C ARG A 219 -5.01 33.60 1.43
N LEU A 220 -4.48 33.97 0.27
CA LEU A 220 -3.46 33.16 -0.42
C LEU A 220 -2.11 33.08 0.34
N GLU A 221 -1.81 34.02 1.22
CA GLU A 221 -0.62 34.06 2.05
C GLU A 221 -0.81 33.44 3.44
N SER A 222 -2.07 33.20 3.82
CA SER A 222 -2.39 32.57 5.10
C SER A 222 -2.25 31.05 5.05
N PRO A 223 -1.66 30.42 6.09
CA PRO A 223 -1.48 28.97 6.15
C PRO A 223 -2.82 28.22 6.03
N GLY A 224 -2.91 27.29 5.09
CA GLY A 224 -4.11 26.44 4.91
C GLY A 224 -5.28 27.08 4.18
N GLU A 225 -5.24 28.39 3.91
CA GLU A 225 -6.37 29.15 3.34
C GLU A 225 -6.45 29.09 1.81
N ASN A 226 -5.66 28.21 1.16
CA ASN A 226 -5.61 28.07 -0.30
C ASN A 226 -6.74 27.20 -0.88
N VAL A 227 -7.59 26.64 -0.03
CA VAL A 227 -8.76 25.84 -0.36
C VAL A 227 -10.01 26.45 0.24
N ASP A 228 -11.16 26.15 -0.34
CA ASP A 228 -12.48 26.57 0.13
C ASP A 228 -12.97 25.58 1.20
N HIS A 229 -12.27 25.57 2.35
CA HIS A 229 -12.57 24.67 3.45
C HIS A 229 -13.97 24.93 4.04
N GLU A 230 -14.50 26.14 3.94
CA GLU A 230 -15.84 26.49 4.37
C GLU A 230 -16.89 25.77 3.52
N ARG A 231 -16.72 25.80 2.20
CA ARG A 231 -17.59 25.07 1.27
C ARG A 231 -17.46 23.57 1.45
N PHE A 232 -16.24 23.08 1.67
CA PHE A 232 -16.01 21.66 1.96
C PHE A 232 -16.74 21.22 3.23
N GLU A 233 -16.69 22.01 4.30
CA GLU A 233 -17.42 21.73 5.53
C GLU A 233 -18.94 21.65 5.26
N GLN A 234 -19.49 22.62 4.54
CA GLN A 234 -20.94 22.70 4.25
C GLN A 234 -21.44 21.59 3.32
N GLU A 235 -20.72 21.32 2.24
CA GLU A 235 -21.17 20.38 1.21
C GLU A 235 -20.83 18.91 1.55
N VAL A 236 -19.77 18.66 2.33
CA VAL A 236 -19.29 17.29 2.59
C VAL A 236 -19.39 16.91 4.06
N LEU A 237 -18.74 17.63 4.97
CA LEU A 237 -18.59 17.18 6.35
C LEU A 237 -19.87 17.26 7.17
N ILE A 238 -20.65 18.32 7.01
CA ILE A 238 -21.94 18.48 7.71
C ILE A 238 -22.93 17.38 7.27
N PRO A 239 -23.18 17.11 5.97
CA PRO A 239 -24.01 15.99 5.57
C PRO A 239 -23.49 14.63 6.09
N LEU A 240 -22.20 14.34 5.97
CA LEU A 240 -21.61 13.09 6.49
C LEU A 240 -21.84 12.91 8.00
N SER A 241 -21.70 13.99 8.78
CA SER A 241 -21.93 13.95 10.24
C SER A 241 -23.39 13.69 10.62
N LYS A 242 -24.31 13.91 9.69
CA LYS A 242 -25.74 13.63 9.84
C LYS A 242 -26.19 12.33 9.18
N HIS A 243 -25.25 11.59 8.60
CA HIS A 243 -25.51 10.38 7.81
C HIS A 243 -26.40 10.65 6.57
N GLU A 244 -26.22 11.81 5.96
CA GLU A 244 -26.96 12.26 4.78
C GLU A 244 -26.11 12.11 3.50
N ASP A 245 -26.78 12.02 2.36
CA ASP A 245 -26.14 12.05 1.05
C ASP A 245 -25.43 13.39 0.81
N VAL A 246 -24.32 13.35 0.08
CA VAL A 246 -23.51 14.55 -0.22
C VAL A 246 -23.83 15.08 -1.62
N ASN A 247 -24.23 16.34 -1.72
CA ASN A 247 -24.33 17.07 -2.99
C ASN A 247 -22.99 17.75 -3.31
N LEU A 248 -22.12 17.03 -4.03
CA LEU A 248 -20.74 17.44 -4.30
C LEU A 248 -20.64 18.33 -5.53
N SER A 249 -20.19 19.57 -5.37
CA SER A 249 -19.94 20.52 -6.47
C SER A 249 -18.43 20.74 -6.65
N LYS A 250 -17.86 20.13 -7.70
CA LYS A 250 -16.42 20.22 -7.97
C LYS A 250 -16.03 21.57 -8.57
N PHE A 251 -14.87 22.08 -8.18
CA PHE A 251 -14.27 23.26 -8.80
C PHE A 251 -13.51 22.88 -10.06
N ASN A 252 -13.82 23.52 -11.18
CA ASN A 252 -13.10 23.34 -12.43
C ASN A 252 -12.02 24.43 -12.60
N CYS A 253 -10.76 24.05 -12.51
CA CYS A 253 -9.63 24.96 -12.65
C CYS A 253 -9.50 25.59 -14.05
N SER A 254 -10.00 24.93 -15.10
CA SER A 254 -9.92 25.45 -16.48
C SER A 254 -10.93 26.56 -16.73
N THR A 255 -12.12 26.46 -16.17
CA THR A 255 -13.19 27.47 -16.28
C THR A 255 -13.25 28.40 -15.08
N MET A 256 -12.47 28.13 -14.03
CA MET A 256 -12.45 28.86 -12.77
C MET A 256 -13.85 29.00 -12.12
N SER A 257 -14.66 27.94 -12.22
CA SER A 257 -16.04 27.92 -11.76
C SER A 257 -16.41 26.60 -11.08
N ILE A 258 -17.47 26.65 -10.28
CA ILE A 258 -18.08 25.47 -9.65
C ILE A 258 -18.97 24.76 -10.68
N GLN A 259 -18.84 23.46 -10.78
CA GLN A 259 -19.67 22.59 -11.62
C GLN A 259 -21.03 22.32 -10.95
N SER A 260 -21.98 21.85 -11.73
CA SER A 260 -23.26 21.36 -11.19
C SER A 260 -23.04 20.22 -10.19
N PRO A 261 -23.82 20.20 -9.09
CA PRO A 261 -23.65 19.19 -8.06
C PRO A 261 -23.97 17.79 -8.57
N SER A 262 -23.25 16.81 -8.03
CA SER A 262 -23.52 15.38 -8.17
C SER A 262 -23.88 14.78 -6.82
N LEU A 263 -24.93 13.96 -6.76
CA LEU A 263 -25.34 13.27 -5.55
C LEU A 263 -24.40 12.07 -5.31
N ILE A 264 -23.79 12.03 -4.13
CA ILE A 264 -22.98 10.92 -3.64
C ILE A 264 -23.75 10.28 -2.48
N PRO A 265 -24.26 9.05 -2.62
CA PRO A 265 -24.94 8.36 -1.53
C PRO A 265 -24.05 8.20 -0.30
N TYR A 266 -24.66 8.37 0.87
CA TYR A 266 -23.94 8.16 2.15
C TYR A 266 -23.43 6.73 2.27
N LYS A 267 -22.23 6.61 2.83
CA LYS A 267 -21.66 5.35 3.29
C LYS A 267 -21.15 5.49 4.73
N PRO A 268 -21.17 4.41 5.54
CA PRO A 268 -20.66 4.45 6.91
C PRO A 268 -19.18 4.79 7.02
N PHE A 269 -18.38 4.47 5.98
CA PHE A 269 -16.96 4.78 5.93
C PHE A 269 -16.68 5.76 4.78
N ASN A 270 -16.00 6.86 5.10
CA ASN A 270 -15.67 7.92 4.17
C ASN A 270 -14.20 8.33 4.33
N ILE A 271 -13.53 8.60 3.23
CA ILE A 271 -12.13 9.02 3.17
C ILE A 271 -12.09 10.44 2.62
N ILE A 272 -11.34 11.30 3.27
CA ILE A 272 -11.05 12.65 2.81
C ILE A 272 -9.56 12.72 2.51
N GLU A 273 -9.20 13.00 1.25
CA GLU A 273 -7.81 13.08 0.83
C GLU A 273 -7.46 14.42 0.21
N GLY A 274 -6.27 14.88 0.48
CA GLY A 274 -5.68 16.07 -0.14
C GLY A 274 -4.92 16.94 0.84
N SER A 275 -4.02 17.78 0.30
CA SER A 275 -3.35 18.81 1.09
C SER A 275 -4.40 19.75 1.69
N TYR A 276 -4.15 20.21 2.90
CA TYR A 276 -5.05 21.05 3.71
C TYR A 276 -6.28 20.33 4.30
N SER A 277 -6.40 19.02 4.15
CA SER A 277 -7.54 18.28 4.72
C SER A 277 -7.54 18.28 6.25
N MET A 278 -6.37 18.38 6.91
CA MET A 278 -6.26 18.58 8.37
C MET A 278 -6.40 20.02 8.83
N HIS A 279 -7.04 20.90 8.04
CA HIS A 279 -7.28 22.29 8.45
C HIS A 279 -7.99 22.34 9.81
N SER A 280 -7.56 23.26 10.69
CA SER A 280 -8.02 23.33 12.10
C SER A 280 -9.54 23.40 12.25
N ASN A 281 -10.24 24.09 11.34
CA ASN A 281 -11.70 24.20 11.35
C ASN A 281 -12.44 22.90 11.06
N LEU A 282 -11.75 21.91 10.43
CA LEU A 282 -12.34 20.67 9.99
C LEU A 282 -12.08 19.50 10.95
N GLN A 283 -11.14 19.65 11.90
CA GLN A 283 -10.65 18.57 12.76
C GLN A 283 -11.75 17.90 13.62
N LYS A 284 -12.82 18.62 13.97
CA LYS A 284 -13.93 18.10 14.79
C LYS A 284 -14.75 16.99 14.12
N TYR A 285 -14.54 16.74 12.82
CA TYR A 285 -15.30 15.74 12.05
C TYR A 285 -14.55 14.42 11.87
N TYR A 286 -13.26 14.33 12.24
CA TYR A 286 -12.42 13.20 11.90
C TYR A 286 -12.21 12.24 13.08
N ASP A 287 -12.29 10.95 12.78
CA ASP A 287 -11.98 9.89 13.75
C ASP A 287 -10.48 9.58 13.77
N PHE A 288 -9.83 9.68 12.59
CA PHE A 288 -8.45 9.28 12.41
C PHE A 288 -7.77 10.02 11.27
N SER A 289 -6.48 10.29 11.41
CA SER A 289 -5.71 11.05 10.43
C SER A 289 -4.37 10.38 10.09
N VAL A 290 -4.04 10.42 8.81
CA VAL A 290 -2.80 9.91 8.23
C VAL A 290 -2.09 11.04 7.52
N PHE A 291 -0.79 11.20 7.76
CA PHE A 291 0.04 12.13 7.01
C PHE A 291 1.03 11.35 6.12
N LEU A 292 0.94 11.56 4.81
CA LEU A 292 1.90 10.99 3.87
C LEU A 292 3.04 11.96 3.61
N THR A 293 4.26 11.47 3.81
CA THR A 293 5.49 12.22 3.54
C THR A 293 6.38 11.48 2.55
N LEU A 294 7.35 12.20 2.00
CA LEU A 294 8.44 11.66 1.20
C LEU A 294 9.61 12.64 1.24
N ASN A 295 10.83 12.17 0.89
CA ASN A 295 11.97 13.05 0.78
C ASN A 295 11.84 13.99 -0.43
N LYS A 296 12.57 15.10 -0.41
CA LYS A 296 12.46 16.17 -1.40
C LYS A 296 12.89 15.72 -2.80
N GLU A 297 13.88 14.88 -2.89
CA GLU A 297 14.42 14.36 -4.15
C GLU A 297 13.35 13.51 -4.85
N GLU A 298 12.74 12.59 -4.14
CA GLU A 298 11.66 11.73 -4.65
C GLU A 298 10.42 12.56 -4.99
N GLN A 299 10.08 13.57 -4.19
CA GLN A 299 8.97 14.50 -4.48
C GLN A 299 9.15 15.17 -5.84
N ILE A 300 10.33 15.71 -6.09
CA ILE A 300 10.65 16.39 -7.35
C ILE A 300 10.62 15.42 -8.52
N GLU A 301 11.18 14.22 -8.37
CA GLU A 301 11.16 13.19 -9.43
C GLU A 301 9.72 12.74 -9.78
N ARG A 302 8.87 12.51 -8.79
CA ARG A 302 7.46 12.18 -9.02
C ARG A 302 6.69 13.31 -9.69
N LEU A 303 6.93 14.56 -9.27
CA LEU A 303 6.33 15.74 -9.89
C LEU A 303 6.79 15.94 -11.34
N LYS A 304 8.07 15.73 -11.60
CA LYS A 304 8.66 15.81 -12.94
C LYS A 304 8.04 14.77 -13.90
N LYS A 305 7.82 13.54 -13.43
CA LYS A 305 7.15 12.49 -14.20
C LYS A 305 5.67 12.79 -14.44
N ARG A 306 4.96 13.29 -13.42
CA ARG A 306 3.50 13.50 -13.48
C ARG A 306 3.11 14.77 -14.22
N ASN A 307 3.80 15.89 -13.95
CA ASN A 307 3.43 17.23 -14.42
C ASN A 307 4.68 18.06 -14.79
N PRO A 308 5.44 17.69 -15.83
CA PRO A 308 6.70 18.37 -16.15
C PRO A 308 6.52 19.86 -16.42
N ASN A 309 5.42 20.25 -17.08
CA ASN A 309 5.14 21.65 -17.44
C ASN A 309 4.78 22.53 -16.23
N MET A 310 4.40 21.95 -15.11
CA MET A 310 4.01 22.68 -13.90
C MET A 310 5.06 22.59 -12.78
N LEU A 311 6.20 21.93 -13.02
CA LEU A 311 7.21 21.66 -12.02
C LEU A 311 7.70 22.93 -11.30
N ASN A 312 7.95 24.01 -12.05
CA ASN A 312 8.38 25.28 -11.47
C ASN A 312 7.32 25.89 -10.54
N ASN A 313 6.03 25.76 -10.89
CA ASN A 313 4.95 26.24 -10.03
C ASN A 313 4.85 25.43 -8.74
N PHE A 314 5.08 24.10 -8.81
CA PHE A 314 5.14 23.27 -7.61
C PHE A 314 6.29 23.71 -6.71
N ILE A 315 7.50 23.84 -7.24
CA ILE A 315 8.70 24.15 -6.45
C ILE A 315 8.63 25.58 -5.86
N GLN A 316 8.15 26.56 -6.63
CA GLN A 316 8.21 27.96 -6.23
C GLN A 316 6.99 28.45 -5.45
N ARG A 317 5.87 27.77 -5.56
CA ARG A 317 4.62 28.25 -4.97
C ARG A 317 3.92 27.21 -4.11
N TRP A 318 3.57 26.05 -4.65
CA TRP A 318 2.68 25.13 -3.94
C TRP A 318 3.39 24.37 -2.83
N ILE A 319 4.60 23.86 -3.04
CA ILE A 319 5.38 23.23 -1.97
C ILE A 319 5.63 24.20 -0.80
N PRO A 320 6.11 25.45 -1.03
CA PRO A 320 6.25 26.41 0.07
C PRO A 320 4.94 26.69 0.84
N LEU A 321 3.80 26.77 0.15
CA LEU A 321 2.51 26.99 0.79
C LEU A 321 2.04 25.76 1.62
N GLU A 322 2.28 24.56 1.12
CA GLU A 322 2.03 23.33 1.88
C GLU A 322 2.92 23.27 3.14
N GLU A 323 4.23 23.52 3.02
CA GLU A 323 5.14 23.51 4.16
C GLU A 323 4.81 24.62 5.18
N LEU A 324 4.38 25.79 4.72
CA LEU A 324 3.88 26.85 5.61
C LEU A 324 2.69 26.37 6.43
N TYR A 325 1.74 25.69 5.80
CA TYR A 325 0.57 25.11 6.45
C TYR A 325 0.97 24.00 7.43
N PHE A 326 1.81 23.05 7.01
CA PHE A 326 2.24 21.94 7.87
C PHE A 326 2.95 22.44 9.13
N ASN A 327 3.81 23.45 8.99
CA ASN A 327 4.55 24.02 10.12
C ASN A 327 3.64 24.88 11.02
N ALA A 328 2.78 25.73 10.45
CA ALA A 328 1.91 26.61 11.24
C ALA A 328 0.94 25.86 12.14
N PHE A 329 0.46 24.70 11.69
CA PHE A 329 -0.51 23.89 12.43
C PHE A 329 0.08 22.62 13.06
N SER A 330 1.39 22.36 12.91
CA SER A 330 2.09 21.15 13.39
C SER A 330 1.37 19.88 12.91
N ILE A 331 1.05 19.83 11.60
CA ILE A 331 0.18 18.79 11.04
C ILE A 331 0.80 17.39 11.21
N GLN A 332 2.11 17.25 10.98
CA GLN A 332 2.81 15.96 11.14
C GLN A 332 2.76 15.42 12.58
N ASP A 333 2.87 16.32 13.57
CA ASP A 333 2.88 15.94 14.99
C ASP A 333 1.47 15.58 15.49
N LYS A 334 0.44 16.07 14.82
CA LYS A 334 -0.96 15.87 15.19
C LYS A 334 -1.61 14.67 14.50
N CYS A 335 -1.02 14.16 13.44
CA CYS A 335 -1.56 12.98 12.75
C CYS A 335 -1.42 11.73 13.62
N ASN A 336 -2.33 10.78 13.44
CA ASN A 336 -2.29 9.51 14.16
C ASN A 336 -1.23 8.57 13.58
N ILE A 337 -1.05 8.56 12.27
CA ILE A 337 -0.02 7.79 11.58
C ILE A 337 0.74 8.69 10.60
N LEU A 338 2.08 8.67 10.69
CA LEU A 338 2.99 9.24 9.70
C LEU A 338 3.52 8.12 8.81
N ILE A 339 3.34 8.23 7.50
CA ILE A 339 3.81 7.22 6.53
C ILE A 339 4.80 7.88 5.56
N ASP A 340 6.02 7.39 5.54
CA ASP A 340 7.03 7.78 4.56
C ASP A 340 6.92 6.89 3.32
N THR A 341 6.59 7.49 2.18
CA THR A 341 6.43 6.81 0.89
C THR A 341 7.66 6.95 -0.02
N SER A 342 8.79 7.42 0.48
CA SER A 342 10.00 7.63 -0.33
C SER A 342 10.53 6.36 -1.00
N LYS A 343 10.21 5.19 -0.43
CA LYS A 343 10.66 3.88 -0.92
C LYS A 343 9.50 2.96 -1.32
N ALA A 344 8.29 3.51 -1.44
CA ALA A 344 7.08 2.76 -1.77
C ALA A 344 6.82 2.73 -3.29
#